data_a08a1763630e222538278d1b0df9844d
#
_entry.id   a08a1763630e222538278d1b0df9844d
#
_cell.length_a   1.000
_cell.length_b   1.000
_cell.length_c   1.000
_cell.angle_alpha   90.00
_cell.angle_beta   90.00
_cell.angle_gamma   90.00
#
_symmetry.space_group_name_H-M   'P 1'
#
loop_
_entity.id
_entity.type
_entity.pdbx_description
1 polymer ?
#
loop_
_entity_poly.entity_id
_entity_poly.type
_entity_poly.pdbx_seq_one_letter_code
_entity_poly.pdbx_strand_id
1 'polypeptide(L)'
;MKVEKNIQKGLGFTFLLLTFALISSCDFNRRTTGYEYFDDMAHSSAYESYTKNPNFSDNKTMQPPVAGTIPRGSIPYAYQKTDEDRALAAATLVNTLEATAENLQRGKRMYGIYCLQCHGENGDGKGSLYVNKKYPYPPASLLSEKMMANPDADIFHVITVGHGIMAEHGSMIRPEDRWKIAMYIKNELQK
;
A
#
# COMPACT_ATOMS: atom_id res chain seq x y z
N MET A 1 -74.09 3.92 -17.27
CA MET A 1 -73.54 4.73 -16.16
C MET A 1 -72.68 3.98 -15.11
N LYS A 2 -73.14 2.86 -14.53
CA LYS A 2 -72.35 2.11 -13.51
C LYS A 2 -71.16 1.37 -14.12
N VAL A 3 -71.32 0.83 -15.34
CA VAL A 3 -70.23 0.09 -16.05
C VAL A 3 -69.12 1.01 -16.52
N GLU A 4 -69.47 2.19 -17.08
CA GLU A 4 -68.47 3.19 -17.51
C GLU A 4 -67.63 3.71 -16.38
N LYS A 5 -68.21 3.96 -15.18
CA LYS A 5 -67.48 4.37 -14.02
C LYS A 5 -66.46 3.31 -13.50
N ASN A 6 -66.82 2.02 -13.67
CA ASN A 6 -65.88 0.94 -13.28
C ASN A 6 -64.77 0.77 -14.28
N ILE A 7 -64.99 0.98 -15.57
CA ILE A 7 -63.95 0.96 -16.61
C ILE A 7 -62.99 2.13 -16.41
N GLN A 8 -63.48 3.33 -16.14
CA GLN A 8 -62.59 4.51 -15.85
C GLN A 8 -61.75 4.32 -14.61
N LYS A 9 -62.30 3.72 -13.53
CA LYS A 9 -61.51 3.41 -12.32
C LYS A 9 -60.46 2.34 -12.61
N GLY A 10 -60.75 1.33 -13.41
CA GLY A 10 -59.81 0.32 -13.83
C GLY A 10 -58.66 0.92 -14.65
N LEU A 11 -58.98 1.79 -15.63
CA LEU A 11 -57.96 2.46 -16.46
C LEU A 11 -57.05 3.38 -15.62
N GLY A 12 -57.61 4.12 -14.65
CA GLY A 12 -56.85 4.96 -13.74
C GLY A 12 -55.88 4.17 -12.85
N PHE A 13 -56.35 3.00 -12.39
CA PHE A 13 -55.52 2.15 -11.54
C PHE A 13 -54.38 1.48 -12.34
N THR A 14 -54.63 1.03 -13.57
CA THR A 14 -53.57 0.50 -14.44
C THR A 14 -52.57 1.56 -14.85
N PHE A 15 -53.02 2.79 -15.12
CA PHE A 15 -52.11 3.90 -15.41
C PHE A 15 -51.23 4.26 -14.19
N LEU A 16 -51.80 4.24 -12.98
CA LEU A 16 -51.06 4.49 -11.74
C LEU A 16 -50.01 3.40 -11.47
N LEU A 17 -50.32 2.13 -11.73
CA LEU A 17 -49.36 1.02 -11.61
C LEU A 17 -48.22 1.14 -12.63
N LEU A 18 -48.53 1.54 -13.87
CA LEU A 18 -47.54 1.72 -14.92
C LEU A 18 -46.57 2.88 -14.58
N THR A 19 -47.10 4.00 -14.08
CA THR A 19 -46.28 5.13 -13.65
C THR A 19 -45.42 4.78 -12.45
N PHE A 20 -45.93 4.01 -11.48
CA PHE A 20 -45.17 3.53 -10.35
C PHE A 20 -44.00 2.60 -10.76
N ALA A 21 -44.26 1.67 -11.71
CA ALA A 21 -43.25 0.78 -12.27
C ALA A 21 -42.12 1.55 -13.00
N LEU A 22 -42.45 2.62 -13.73
CA LEU A 22 -41.49 3.47 -14.42
C LEU A 22 -40.61 4.27 -13.44
N ILE A 23 -41.19 4.72 -12.32
CA ILE A 23 -40.41 5.48 -11.28
C ILE A 23 -39.49 4.54 -10.50
N SER A 24 -39.84 3.27 -10.32
CA SER A 24 -39.03 2.27 -9.60
C SER A 24 -37.84 1.74 -10.41
N SER A 25 -37.74 2.11 -11.69
CA SER A 25 -36.71 1.61 -12.62
C SER A 25 -35.33 2.28 -12.44
N CYS A 26 -35.20 3.30 -11.57
CA CYS A 26 -33.91 3.95 -11.35
C CYS A 26 -33.07 3.18 -10.34
N ASP A 27 -31.93 2.68 -10.77
CA ASP A 27 -30.90 2.16 -9.84
C ASP A 27 -30.17 3.33 -9.17
N PHE A 28 -30.40 3.50 -7.86
CA PHE A 28 -29.74 4.51 -7.03
C PHE A 28 -28.32 4.11 -6.59
N ASN A 29 -27.90 2.89 -6.92
CA ASN A 29 -26.57 2.43 -6.48
C ASN A 29 -25.47 2.89 -7.43
N ARG A 30 -24.85 4.02 -7.14
CA ARG A 30 -23.74 4.58 -7.93
C ARG A 30 -22.46 3.73 -7.97
N ARG A 31 -22.42 2.60 -7.25
CA ARG A 31 -21.27 1.69 -7.22
C ARG A 31 -21.42 0.50 -8.17
N THR A 32 -22.53 0.41 -8.86
CA THR A 32 -22.79 -0.63 -9.85
C THR A 32 -23.01 0.01 -11.21
N THR A 33 -22.71 -0.72 -12.27
CA THR A 33 -22.96 -0.30 -13.65
C THR A 33 -24.44 -0.36 -14.03
N GLY A 34 -25.31 -0.79 -13.10
CA GLY A 34 -26.72 -1.02 -13.35
C GLY A 34 -26.99 -2.32 -14.09
N TYR A 35 -28.19 -2.41 -14.69
CA TYR A 35 -28.62 -3.56 -15.51
C TYR A 35 -28.68 -3.13 -16.95
N GLU A 36 -27.93 -3.78 -17.81
CA GLU A 36 -28.02 -3.62 -19.26
C GLU A 36 -28.54 -4.90 -19.91
N TYR A 37 -29.33 -4.75 -21.00
CA TYR A 37 -29.82 -5.91 -21.73
C TYR A 37 -28.71 -6.59 -22.53
N PHE A 38 -27.78 -5.83 -23.06
CA PHE A 38 -26.52 -6.26 -23.63
C PHE A 38 -25.39 -5.54 -22.90
N ASP A 39 -24.64 -6.27 -22.13
CA ASP A 39 -23.57 -5.71 -21.28
C ASP A 39 -22.25 -5.45 -22.01
N ASP A 40 -22.25 -5.60 -23.35
CA ASP A 40 -21.11 -5.33 -24.25
C ASP A 40 -19.74 -5.62 -23.61
N MET A 41 -19.05 -4.55 -23.20
CA MET A 41 -17.73 -4.62 -22.56
C MET A 41 -17.75 -4.39 -21.04
N ALA A 42 -18.91 -4.41 -20.40
CA ALA A 42 -19.02 -4.24 -18.95
C ALA A 42 -18.31 -5.36 -18.18
N HIS A 43 -18.28 -6.57 -18.77
CA HIS A 43 -17.55 -7.72 -18.25
C HIS A 43 -16.51 -8.21 -19.24
N SER A 44 -15.24 -8.21 -18.85
CA SER A 44 -14.17 -8.80 -19.65
C SER A 44 -14.34 -10.31 -19.77
N SER A 45 -14.19 -10.85 -20.99
CA SER A 45 -14.07 -12.30 -21.19
C SER A 45 -12.75 -12.87 -20.70
N ALA A 46 -11.72 -12.02 -20.52
CA ALA A 46 -10.44 -12.38 -19.95
C ALA A 46 -10.50 -12.39 -18.42
N TYR A 47 -9.79 -13.32 -17.78
CA TYR A 47 -9.68 -13.33 -16.33
C TYR A 47 -8.84 -12.15 -15.84
N GLU A 48 -9.38 -11.39 -14.90
CA GLU A 48 -8.68 -10.31 -14.22
C GLU A 48 -7.97 -10.83 -12.97
N SER A 49 -6.94 -10.11 -12.50
CA SER A 49 -6.01 -10.58 -11.46
C SER A 49 -6.69 -11.10 -10.19
N TYR A 50 -7.78 -10.48 -9.76
CA TYR A 50 -8.48 -10.86 -8.51
C TYR A 50 -9.81 -11.58 -8.75
N THR A 51 -10.13 -11.97 -9.99
CA THR A 51 -11.34 -12.72 -10.30
C THR A 51 -11.17 -14.22 -10.04
N LYS A 52 -12.30 -14.91 -9.88
CA LYS A 52 -12.31 -16.37 -9.78
C LYS A 52 -11.92 -17.00 -11.12
N ASN A 53 -11.07 -18.01 -11.09
CA ASN A 53 -10.64 -18.75 -12.26
C ASN A 53 -10.83 -20.27 -12.05
N PRO A 54 -11.81 -20.88 -12.68
CA PRO A 54 -12.11 -22.31 -12.52
C PRO A 54 -11.04 -23.25 -13.10
N ASN A 55 -10.08 -22.72 -13.87
CA ASN A 55 -9.00 -23.50 -14.43
C ASN A 55 -7.94 -23.89 -13.39
N PHE A 56 -7.92 -23.26 -12.23
CA PHE A 56 -7.01 -23.57 -11.14
C PHE A 56 -7.75 -24.20 -9.96
N SER A 57 -7.09 -25.13 -9.27
CA SER A 57 -7.68 -25.86 -8.14
C SER A 57 -8.06 -24.98 -6.97
N ASP A 58 -7.40 -23.84 -6.78
CA ASP A 58 -7.65 -22.83 -5.75
C ASP A 58 -8.65 -21.75 -6.20
N ASN A 59 -9.17 -21.84 -7.42
CA ASN A 59 -10.06 -20.86 -8.06
C ASN A 59 -9.52 -19.42 -8.08
N LYS A 60 -8.21 -19.22 -8.06
CA LYS A 60 -7.60 -17.88 -8.12
C LYS A 60 -6.93 -17.63 -9.45
N THR A 61 -7.17 -16.46 -10.04
CA THR A 61 -6.46 -16.03 -11.26
C THR A 61 -4.99 -15.73 -10.96
N MET A 62 -4.71 -15.02 -9.86
CA MET A 62 -3.35 -14.79 -9.42
C MET A 62 -2.81 -16.04 -8.73
N GLN A 63 -1.83 -16.66 -9.37
CA GLN A 63 -1.09 -17.79 -8.83
C GLN A 63 0.20 -17.32 -8.13
N PRO A 64 0.62 -17.96 -7.02
CA PRO A 64 1.91 -17.70 -6.45
C PRO A 64 3.02 -18.03 -7.45
N PRO A 65 4.13 -17.28 -7.45
CA PRO A 65 5.28 -17.61 -8.28
C PRO A 65 5.78 -19.03 -8.01
N VAL A 66 6.38 -19.65 -9.02
CA VAL A 66 7.01 -20.98 -8.85
C VAL A 66 8.08 -20.87 -7.74
N ALA A 67 8.10 -21.82 -6.83
CA ALA A 67 9.06 -21.84 -5.74
C ALA A 67 10.51 -21.77 -6.26
N GLY A 68 11.35 -20.94 -5.63
CA GLY A 68 12.74 -20.70 -6.03
C GLY A 68 12.93 -19.67 -7.14
N THR A 69 11.87 -19.09 -7.70
CA THR A 69 12.00 -18.01 -8.69
C THR A 69 12.21 -16.67 -8.01
N ILE A 70 13.06 -15.84 -8.62
CA ILE A 70 13.32 -14.47 -8.21
C ILE A 70 12.68 -13.53 -9.23
N PRO A 71 11.78 -12.63 -8.84
CA PRO A 71 11.18 -11.66 -9.74
C PRO A 71 12.25 -10.79 -10.39
N ARG A 72 12.05 -10.43 -11.66
CA ARG A 72 12.96 -9.52 -12.35
C ARG A 72 13.04 -8.18 -11.59
N GLY A 73 14.25 -7.71 -11.35
CA GLY A 73 14.52 -6.47 -10.60
C GLY A 73 14.47 -6.62 -9.07
N SER A 74 14.21 -7.82 -8.56
CA SER A 74 14.34 -8.10 -7.13
C SER A 74 15.76 -8.60 -6.84
N ILE A 75 16.38 -8.00 -5.83
CA ILE A 75 17.67 -8.45 -5.29
C ILE A 75 17.37 -9.22 -4.01
N PRO A 76 17.70 -10.52 -3.93
CA PRO A 76 17.51 -11.31 -2.72
C PRO A 76 18.25 -10.68 -1.55
N TYR A 77 17.60 -10.69 -0.38
CA TYR A 77 18.18 -10.22 0.86
C TYR A 77 18.27 -11.39 1.84
N ALA A 78 19.49 -11.74 2.23
CA ALA A 78 19.74 -12.99 2.95
C ALA A 78 19.48 -12.90 4.47
N TYR A 79 19.42 -11.68 5.02
CA TYR A 79 19.30 -11.47 6.47
C TYR A 79 17.84 -11.42 6.90
N GLN A 80 17.55 -12.05 8.03
CA GLN A 80 16.21 -12.12 8.63
C GLN A 80 16.00 -10.99 9.67
N LYS A 81 14.76 -10.85 10.15
CA LYS A 81 14.40 -9.89 11.19
C LYS A 81 14.79 -10.42 12.60
N THR A 82 16.07 -10.68 12.81
CA THR A 82 16.65 -11.10 14.09
C THR A 82 17.76 -10.14 14.54
N ASP A 83 18.08 -10.12 15.82
CA ASP A 83 19.15 -9.23 16.32
C ASP A 83 20.53 -9.73 15.87
N GLU A 84 20.71 -11.04 15.71
CA GLU A 84 21.92 -11.67 15.19
C GLU A 84 22.18 -11.26 13.74
N ASP A 85 21.16 -11.39 12.88
CA ASP A 85 21.25 -11.01 11.46
C ASP A 85 21.40 -9.50 11.30
N ARG A 86 20.79 -8.72 12.19
CA ARG A 86 21.00 -7.27 12.23
C ARG A 86 22.46 -6.90 12.51
N ALA A 87 23.05 -7.53 13.53
CA ALA A 87 24.45 -7.32 13.85
C ALA A 87 25.38 -7.77 12.70
N LEU A 88 25.07 -8.92 12.08
CA LEU A 88 25.80 -9.43 10.93
C LEU A 88 25.66 -8.51 9.71
N ALA A 89 24.48 -8.05 9.40
CA ALA A 89 24.22 -7.11 8.30
C ALA A 89 24.98 -5.77 8.53
N ALA A 90 24.93 -5.26 9.76
CA ALA A 90 25.67 -4.04 10.14
C ALA A 90 27.19 -4.16 9.97
N ALA A 91 27.72 -5.37 10.18
CA ALA A 91 29.16 -5.64 10.07
C ALA A 91 29.61 -5.96 8.63
N THR A 92 28.72 -6.50 7.79
CA THR A 92 29.12 -7.07 6.48
C THR A 92 28.63 -6.27 5.28
N LEU A 93 27.49 -5.57 5.40
CA LEU A 93 26.97 -4.77 4.30
C LEU A 93 27.76 -3.47 4.15
N VAL A 94 28.04 -3.14 2.90
CA VAL A 94 28.76 -1.91 2.54
C VAL A 94 27.91 -1.10 1.57
N ASN A 95 27.74 0.16 1.88
CA ASN A 95 27.14 1.11 0.96
C ASN A 95 28.15 1.48 -0.12
N THR A 96 27.88 1.10 -1.35
CA THR A 96 28.75 1.42 -2.50
C THR A 96 28.42 2.76 -3.17
N LEU A 97 27.37 3.44 -2.70
CA LEU A 97 26.96 4.72 -3.26
C LEU A 97 27.73 5.86 -2.59
N GLU A 98 28.16 6.83 -3.38
CA GLU A 98 28.78 8.05 -2.87
C GLU A 98 27.74 9.04 -2.31
N ALA A 99 28.11 9.77 -1.26
CA ALA A 99 27.26 10.79 -0.62
C ALA A 99 27.24 12.10 -1.44
N THR A 100 26.86 12.02 -2.71
CA THR A 100 26.68 13.18 -3.57
C THR A 100 25.44 13.99 -3.17
N ALA A 101 25.41 15.27 -3.54
CA ALA A 101 24.25 16.13 -3.29
C ALA A 101 22.96 15.55 -3.90
N GLU A 102 23.05 14.93 -5.07
CA GLU A 102 21.91 14.26 -5.73
C GLU A 102 21.41 13.06 -4.92
N ASN A 103 22.31 12.20 -4.45
CA ASN A 103 21.97 11.03 -3.64
C ASN A 103 21.36 11.43 -2.29
N LEU A 104 21.89 12.46 -1.64
CA LEU A 104 21.35 13.00 -0.40
C LEU A 104 19.96 13.63 -0.61
N GLN A 105 19.77 14.39 -1.68
CA GLN A 105 18.45 14.95 -2.03
C GLN A 105 17.44 13.85 -2.33
N ARG A 106 17.84 12.80 -3.03
CA ARG A 106 16.99 11.62 -3.26
C ARG A 106 16.65 10.94 -1.95
N GLY A 107 17.62 10.73 -1.06
CA GLY A 107 17.41 10.15 0.27
C GLY A 107 16.45 10.98 1.11
N LYS A 108 16.61 12.31 1.14
CA LYS A 108 15.69 13.25 1.79
C LYS A 108 14.26 13.10 1.27
N ARG A 109 14.10 13.05 -0.06
CA ARG A 109 12.77 12.88 -0.68
C ARG A 109 12.12 11.56 -0.27
N MET A 110 12.87 10.46 -0.29
CA MET A 110 12.36 9.14 0.07
C MET A 110 12.06 9.04 1.57
N TYR A 111 12.89 9.66 2.43
CA TYR A 111 12.62 9.81 3.86
C TYR A 111 11.29 10.55 4.10
N GLY A 112 11.05 11.64 3.38
CA GLY A 112 9.80 12.40 3.45
C GLY A 112 8.55 11.59 3.10
N ILE A 113 8.69 10.62 2.18
CA ILE A 113 7.58 9.78 1.74
C ILE A 113 7.29 8.65 2.75
N TYR A 114 8.33 7.95 3.22
CA TYR A 114 8.16 6.69 3.96
C TYR A 114 8.42 6.79 5.46
N CYS A 115 9.25 7.72 5.92
CA CYS A 115 9.78 7.75 7.28
C CYS A 115 9.22 8.90 8.13
N LEU A 116 9.01 10.06 7.51
CA LEU A 116 8.65 11.33 8.16
C LEU A 116 7.41 11.21 9.04
N GLN A 117 6.37 10.48 8.60
CA GLN A 117 5.11 10.36 9.32
C GLN A 117 5.29 9.78 10.74
N CYS A 118 6.27 8.90 10.92
CA CYS A 118 6.58 8.29 12.20
C CYS A 118 7.78 8.96 12.88
N HIS A 119 8.89 9.14 12.16
CA HIS A 119 10.15 9.62 12.76
C HIS A 119 10.28 11.14 12.86
N GLY A 120 9.37 11.91 12.25
CA GLY A 120 9.40 13.37 12.24
C GLY A 120 10.38 13.94 11.21
N GLU A 121 10.26 15.23 10.95
CA GLU A 121 11.11 15.94 9.98
C GLU A 121 12.60 15.94 10.39
N ASN A 122 12.83 16.07 11.69
CA ASN A 122 14.17 16.10 12.27
C ASN A 122 14.69 14.73 12.73
N GLY A 123 13.92 13.66 12.54
CA GLY A 123 14.29 12.33 13.02
C GLY A 123 14.17 12.13 14.54
N ASP A 124 13.45 13.00 15.24
CA ASP A 124 13.31 13.02 16.70
C ASP A 124 12.23 12.05 17.24
N GLY A 125 11.57 11.30 16.36
CA GLY A 125 10.48 10.38 16.73
C GLY A 125 9.13 11.05 16.93
N LYS A 126 8.99 12.34 16.61
CA LYS A 126 7.76 13.12 16.77
C LYS A 126 6.99 13.30 15.47
N GLY A 127 6.88 12.24 14.68
CA GLY A 127 6.10 12.27 13.46
C GLY A 127 4.60 12.42 13.72
N SER A 128 3.88 12.88 12.70
CA SER A 128 2.46 13.24 12.79
C SER A 128 1.55 12.10 13.26
N LEU A 129 1.89 10.86 12.94
CA LEU A 129 1.12 9.69 13.39
C LEU A 129 1.19 9.50 14.90
N TYR A 130 2.34 9.74 15.51
CA TYR A 130 2.52 9.64 16.96
C TYR A 130 1.97 10.88 17.70
N VAL A 131 2.34 12.09 17.25
CA VAL A 131 1.90 13.34 17.88
C VAL A 131 0.38 13.47 17.88
N ASN A 132 -0.28 13.07 16.80
CA ASN A 132 -1.76 13.09 16.69
C ASN A 132 -2.43 11.85 17.32
N LYS A 133 -1.69 11.02 18.07
CA LYS A 133 -2.20 9.82 18.76
C LYS A 133 -2.90 8.81 17.83
N LYS A 134 -2.59 8.84 16.54
CA LYS A 134 -3.07 7.84 15.56
C LYS A 134 -2.28 6.53 15.66
N TYR A 135 -1.07 6.59 16.19
CA TYR A 135 -0.21 5.46 16.45
C TYR A 135 0.25 5.49 17.91
N PRO A 136 -0.01 4.43 18.70
CA PRO A 136 0.15 4.47 20.15
C PRO A 136 1.61 4.35 20.64
N TYR A 137 2.50 3.82 19.80
CA TYR A 137 3.87 3.55 20.19
C TYR A 137 4.81 4.66 19.73
N PRO A 138 5.73 5.14 20.63
CA PRO A 138 6.69 6.17 20.26
C PRO A 138 7.72 5.60 19.27
N PRO A 139 7.89 6.19 18.08
CA PRO A 139 8.97 5.83 17.18
C PRO A 139 10.32 6.15 17.81
N ALA A 140 11.34 5.33 17.51
CA ALA A 140 12.69 5.59 17.96
C ALA A 140 13.21 6.92 17.41
N SER A 141 13.83 7.73 18.28
CA SER A 141 14.58 8.90 17.84
C SER A 141 15.85 8.45 17.10
N LEU A 142 16.00 8.91 15.87
CA LEU A 142 17.18 8.66 15.06
C LEU A 142 18.41 9.45 15.56
N LEU A 143 18.17 10.41 16.48
CA LEU A 143 19.19 11.28 17.06
C LEU A 143 19.72 10.77 18.41
N SER A 144 19.25 9.61 18.89
CA SER A 144 19.77 9.03 20.13
C SER A 144 21.22 8.57 19.95
N GLU A 145 22.02 8.64 21.01
CA GLU A 145 23.42 8.20 20.99
C GLU A 145 23.59 6.79 20.43
N LYS A 146 22.69 5.88 20.80
CA LYS A 146 22.67 4.52 20.27
C LYS A 146 22.49 4.49 18.76
N MET A 147 21.55 5.27 18.21
CA MET A 147 21.29 5.30 16.78
C MET A 147 22.39 6.03 16.00
N MET A 148 22.99 7.04 16.62
CA MET A 148 24.14 7.75 16.03
C MET A 148 25.38 6.87 15.94
N ALA A 149 25.57 5.94 16.88
CA ALA A 149 26.69 4.98 16.87
C ALA A 149 26.52 3.87 15.84
N ASN A 150 25.30 3.58 15.39
CA ASN A 150 25.03 2.52 14.42
C ASN A 150 25.53 2.92 13.03
N PRO A 151 26.09 1.98 12.24
CA PRO A 151 26.47 2.23 10.84
C PRO A 151 25.22 2.39 9.95
N ASP A 152 25.41 2.97 8.77
CA ASP A 152 24.35 3.10 7.76
C ASP A 152 23.78 1.74 7.30
N ALA A 153 24.60 0.70 7.35
CA ALA A 153 24.21 -0.68 7.09
C ALA A 153 23.14 -1.20 8.08
N ASP A 154 23.22 -0.81 9.36
CA ASP A 154 22.18 -1.13 10.35
C ASP A 154 20.86 -0.47 9.99
N ILE A 155 20.89 0.80 9.60
CA ILE A 155 19.71 1.54 9.16
C ILE A 155 19.10 0.89 7.90
N PHE A 156 19.96 0.52 6.94
CA PHE A 156 19.52 -0.17 5.73
C PHE A 156 18.83 -1.50 6.05
N HIS A 157 19.41 -2.30 6.96
CA HIS A 157 18.81 -3.56 7.39
C HIS A 157 17.44 -3.34 8.03
N VAL A 158 17.34 -2.40 8.98
CA VAL A 158 16.08 -2.08 9.66
C VAL A 158 15.01 -1.60 8.68
N ILE A 159 15.37 -0.77 7.71
CA ILE A 159 14.43 -0.37 6.64
C ILE A 159 13.98 -1.59 5.83
N THR A 160 14.88 -2.53 5.57
CA THR A 160 14.61 -3.69 4.71
C THR A 160 13.66 -4.67 5.33
N VAL A 161 13.94 -5.16 6.54
CA VAL A 161 13.19 -6.25 7.19
C VAL A 161 12.32 -5.80 8.37
N GLY A 162 12.45 -4.52 8.76
CA GLY A 162 11.82 -3.98 9.96
C GLY A 162 12.58 -4.32 11.25
N HIS A 163 12.17 -3.71 12.37
CA HIS A 163 12.68 -4.02 13.69
C HIS A 163 11.62 -3.74 14.76
N GLY A 164 11.42 -4.65 15.70
CA GLY A 164 10.36 -4.54 16.71
C GLY A 164 9.00 -4.33 16.06
N ILE A 165 8.36 -3.20 16.37
CA ILE A 165 7.06 -2.80 15.82
C ILE A 165 7.15 -2.09 14.46
N MET A 166 8.34 -1.68 14.04
CA MET A 166 8.54 -1.12 12.71
C MET A 166 8.39 -2.21 11.66
N ALA A 167 7.47 -2.00 10.73
CA ALA A 167 7.25 -2.91 9.61
C ALA A 167 8.41 -2.88 8.60
N GLU A 168 8.51 -3.92 7.79
CA GLU A 168 9.45 -3.98 6.66
C GLU A 168 9.04 -3.00 5.55
N HIS A 169 10.02 -2.40 4.91
CA HIS A 169 9.84 -1.52 3.75
C HIS A 169 10.59 -2.05 2.52
N GLY A 170 11.18 -3.24 2.64
CA GLY A 170 11.99 -3.85 1.58
C GLY A 170 11.26 -4.07 0.28
N SER A 171 9.97 -4.40 0.34
CA SER A 171 9.12 -4.59 -0.85
C SER A 171 8.68 -3.28 -1.52
N MET A 172 8.67 -2.16 -0.77
CA MET A 172 8.16 -0.87 -1.25
C MET A 172 9.26 0.08 -1.72
N ILE A 173 10.48 -0.04 -1.17
CA ILE A 173 11.59 0.86 -1.43
C ILE A 173 12.72 0.09 -2.12
N ARG A 174 13.17 0.58 -3.26
CA ARG A 174 14.30 -0.03 -3.97
C ARG A 174 15.56 -0.05 -3.09
N PRO A 175 16.44 -1.08 -3.19
CA PRO A 175 17.66 -1.17 -2.39
C PRO A 175 18.53 0.09 -2.43
N GLU A 176 18.70 0.68 -3.61
CA GLU A 176 19.46 1.92 -3.79
C GLU A 176 18.83 3.10 -3.01
N ASP A 177 17.50 3.23 -3.03
CA ASP A 177 16.81 4.29 -2.30
C ASP A 177 16.89 4.07 -0.78
N ARG A 178 16.92 2.81 -0.30
CA ARG A 178 17.15 2.48 1.11
C ARG A 178 18.53 2.94 1.59
N TRP A 179 19.56 2.71 0.77
CA TRP A 179 20.90 3.22 1.03
C TRP A 179 20.96 4.75 1.04
N LYS A 180 20.27 5.40 0.11
CA LYS A 180 20.19 6.87 0.06
C LYS A 180 19.46 7.45 1.27
N ILE A 181 18.42 6.78 1.79
CA ILE A 181 17.77 7.15 3.05
C ILE A 181 18.74 7.03 4.21
N ALA A 182 19.47 5.92 4.31
CA ALA A 182 20.47 5.72 5.37
C ALA A 182 21.56 6.81 5.32
N MET A 183 22.06 7.13 4.12
CA MET A 183 23.01 8.25 3.94
C MET A 183 22.44 9.59 4.36
N TYR A 184 21.19 9.90 3.99
CA TYR A 184 20.53 11.14 4.40
C TYR A 184 20.43 11.23 5.93
N ILE A 185 20.03 10.16 6.59
CA ILE A 185 19.96 10.11 8.06
C ILE A 185 21.34 10.37 8.67
N LYS A 186 22.38 9.69 8.19
CA LYS A 186 23.75 9.82 8.73
C LYS A 186 24.38 11.18 8.45
N ASN A 187 24.21 11.72 7.25
CA ASN A 187 24.93 12.91 6.81
C ASN A 187 24.17 14.21 7.00
N GLU A 188 22.84 14.18 7.16
CA GLU A 188 22.02 15.39 7.28
C GLU A 188 21.27 15.48 8.61
N LEU A 189 20.68 14.39 9.11
CA LEU A 189 19.92 14.43 10.36
C LEU A 189 20.81 14.25 11.61
N GLN A 190 21.86 13.44 11.51
CA GLN A 190 22.77 13.10 12.63
C GLN A 190 24.05 13.97 12.67
N LYS A 191 24.06 15.08 11.96
CA LYS A 191 25.17 16.06 12.02
C LYS A 191 25.25 16.78 13.34
#